data_9452fea91de4c493738fb812a7000a0b
#
_entry.id   9452fea91de4c493738fb812a7000a0b
#
_cell.length_a   1.000
_cell.length_b   1.000
_cell.length_c   1.000
_cell.angle_alpha   90.00
_cell.angle_beta   90.00
_cell.angle_gamma   90.00
#
_symmetry.space_group_name_H-M   'P 1'
#
loop_
_entity.id
_entity.type
_entity.pdbx_description
1 polymer ?
#
loop_
_entity_poly.entity_id
_entity_poly.type
_entity_poly.pdbx_seq_one_letter_code
_entity_poly.pdbx_strand_id
1 'polypeptide(L)'
;PYLLTDRDEYNYCIQRRYNPLLDLRNFRMDIRLRVEIQRELFGHCVFGRGANIMAANERFFRWVWEHKPHRCEECLKPLRNYSAVYCSHILTRGAFPEMAHDARNINILCFEHHSCWENGDKTKMRIYSGNMRMIELMKNEYANLERY
;
A
#
# COMPACT_ATOMS: atom_id res chain seq x y z
N PRO A 1 -27.40 -16.89 8.15
CA PRO A 1 -26.11 -16.28 7.87
C PRO A 1 -26.15 -14.86 8.43
N TYR A 2 -25.42 -14.63 9.53
CA TYR A 2 -25.26 -13.30 10.11
C TYR A 2 -24.35 -12.52 9.17
N LEU A 3 -24.88 -11.47 8.55
CA LEU A 3 -24.07 -10.45 7.90
C LEU A 3 -23.30 -9.73 9.01
N LEU A 4 -21.99 -9.87 9.03
CA LEU A 4 -21.13 -9.08 9.90
C LEU A 4 -21.37 -7.60 9.58
N THR A 5 -21.47 -6.78 10.60
CA THR A 5 -21.54 -5.31 10.41
C THR A 5 -20.14 -4.81 10.05
N ASP A 6 -20.04 -3.68 9.37
CA ASP A 6 -18.76 -3.01 9.04
C ASP A 6 -17.87 -2.85 10.29
N ARG A 7 -18.50 -2.66 11.45
CA ARG A 7 -17.83 -2.52 12.74
C ARG A 7 -17.26 -3.84 13.27
N ASP A 8 -17.93 -4.96 12.98
CA ASP A 8 -17.44 -6.28 13.38
C ASP A 8 -16.27 -6.70 12.51
N GLU A 9 -16.26 -6.36 11.23
CA GLU A 9 -15.15 -6.55 10.31
C GLU A 9 -13.95 -5.69 10.71
N TYR A 10 -14.17 -4.43 11.08
CA TYR A 10 -13.16 -3.53 11.61
C TYR A 10 -12.48 -4.10 12.86
N ASN A 11 -13.25 -4.52 13.86
CA ASN A 11 -12.73 -5.11 15.09
C ASN A 11 -11.98 -6.43 14.82
N TYR A 12 -12.46 -7.25 13.90
CA TYR A 12 -11.81 -8.48 13.47
C TYR A 12 -10.44 -8.22 12.84
N CYS A 13 -10.35 -7.19 11.99
CA CYS A 13 -9.11 -6.77 11.34
C CYS A 13 -8.07 -6.27 12.35
N ILE A 14 -8.48 -5.45 13.31
CA ILE A 14 -7.60 -4.92 14.37
C ILE A 14 -7.12 -6.03 15.31
N GLN A 15 -8.03 -6.89 15.78
CA GLN A 15 -7.70 -7.93 16.75
C GLN A 15 -6.83 -9.05 16.19
N ARG A 16 -6.91 -9.37 14.90
CA ARG A 16 -6.14 -10.44 14.26
C ARG A 16 -4.88 -9.96 13.51
N ARG A 17 -4.39 -8.75 13.78
CA ARG A 17 -3.27 -8.16 13.02
C ARG A 17 -3.54 -8.29 11.53
N TYR A 18 -4.62 -7.67 11.09
CA TYR A 18 -5.05 -7.66 9.71
C TYR A 18 -3.88 -7.51 8.75
N ASN A 19 -3.72 -8.47 7.86
CA ASN A 19 -2.77 -8.39 6.77
C ASN A 19 -3.52 -8.07 5.47
N PRO A 20 -3.63 -6.79 5.09
CA PRO A 20 -4.33 -6.38 3.89
C PRO A 20 -3.72 -6.95 2.61
N LEU A 21 -2.50 -7.52 2.68
CA LEU A 21 -1.83 -8.16 1.55
C LEU A 21 -2.27 -9.61 1.35
N LEU A 22 -2.65 -10.32 2.43
CA LEU A 22 -3.17 -11.68 2.33
C LEU A 22 -4.62 -11.69 1.86
N ASP A 23 -5.40 -10.68 2.22
CA ASP A 23 -6.81 -10.58 1.88
C ASP A 23 -7.09 -9.89 0.53
N LEU A 24 -6.06 -9.43 -0.17
CA LEU A 24 -6.19 -8.82 -1.50
C LEU A 24 -6.86 -9.72 -2.55
N ARG A 25 -6.90 -11.04 -2.33
CA ARG A 25 -7.49 -11.99 -3.27
C ARG A 25 -8.95 -12.32 -2.99
N ASN A 26 -9.42 -12.17 -1.74
CA ASN A 26 -10.71 -12.73 -1.30
C ASN A 26 -11.62 -11.76 -0.56
N PHE A 27 -11.19 -10.57 -0.18
CA PHE A 27 -12.00 -9.64 0.61
C PHE A 27 -12.29 -8.36 -0.15
N ARG A 28 -13.56 -8.16 -0.53
CA ARG A 28 -14.05 -6.85 -0.98
C ARG A 28 -14.27 -5.96 0.25
N MET A 29 -13.18 -5.47 0.82
CA MET A 29 -13.26 -4.47 1.86
C MET A 29 -13.76 -3.16 1.27
N ASP A 30 -14.75 -2.55 1.92
CA ASP A 30 -15.19 -1.20 1.58
C ASP A 30 -13.98 -0.25 1.65
N ILE A 31 -13.83 0.60 0.65
CA ILE A 31 -12.70 1.52 0.56
C ILE A 31 -12.66 2.50 1.75
N ARG A 32 -13.81 2.86 2.33
CA ARG A 32 -13.91 3.73 3.51
C ARG A 32 -13.29 3.05 4.73
N LEU A 33 -13.65 1.80 4.97
CA LEU A 33 -13.08 1.01 6.06
C LEU A 33 -11.56 0.84 5.88
N ARG A 34 -11.10 0.59 4.66
CA ARG A 34 -9.68 0.53 4.35
C ARG A 34 -8.93 1.82 4.71
N VAL A 35 -9.46 2.97 4.30
CA VAL A 35 -8.89 4.29 4.59
C VAL A 35 -8.88 4.57 6.09
N GLU A 36 -9.92 4.17 6.80
CA GLU A 36 -10.04 4.33 8.24
C GLU A 36 -8.98 3.51 8.99
N ILE A 37 -8.81 2.24 8.62
CA ILE A 37 -7.77 1.36 9.16
C ILE A 37 -6.36 1.94 8.89
N GLN A 38 -6.10 2.42 7.68
CA GLN A 38 -4.82 3.04 7.34
C GLN A 38 -4.53 4.27 8.21
N ARG A 39 -5.54 5.11 8.44
CA ARG A 39 -5.41 6.30 9.30
C ARG A 39 -5.11 5.94 10.75
N GLU A 40 -5.75 4.91 11.29
CA GLU A 40 -5.48 4.45 12.64
C GLU A 40 -4.10 3.82 12.80
N LEU A 41 -3.70 2.96 11.86
CA LEU A 41 -2.42 2.26 11.94
C LEU A 41 -1.22 3.19 11.70
N PHE A 42 -1.33 4.11 10.75
CA PHE A 42 -0.19 4.89 10.28
C PHE A 42 -0.30 6.38 10.56
N GLY A 43 -1.50 6.88 10.89
CA GLY A 43 -1.79 8.29 11.08
C GLY A 43 -2.12 9.01 9.76
N HIS A 44 -2.47 10.29 9.87
CA HIS A 44 -2.83 11.11 8.71
C HIS A 44 -1.60 11.47 7.87
N CYS A 45 -1.57 11.06 6.61
CA CYS A 45 -0.51 11.43 5.66
C CYS A 45 -0.74 12.78 4.96
N VAL A 46 -1.95 13.32 4.98
CA VAL A 46 -2.33 14.47 4.12
C VAL A 46 -2.35 15.80 4.87
N PHE A 47 -2.55 15.82 6.20
CA PHE A 47 -2.77 17.07 6.95
C PHE A 47 -1.83 17.28 8.15
N GLY A 48 -0.71 16.53 8.25
CA GLY A 48 0.27 16.67 9.32
C GLY A 48 1.37 17.68 8.97
N ARG A 49 2.02 18.27 9.99
CA ARG A 49 3.31 18.97 9.82
C ARG A 49 4.38 17.94 9.42
N GLY A 50 5.41 18.35 8.66
CA GLY A 50 6.39 17.49 8.00
C GLY A 50 6.95 16.34 8.85
N ALA A 51 7.26 16.56 10.14
CA ALA A 51 7.75 15.53 11.05
C ALA A 51 6.75 14.38 11.28
N ASN A 52 5.44 14.69 11.37
CA ASN A 52 4.39 13.68 11.54
C ASN A 52 4.20 12.83 10.29
N ILE A 53 4.36 13.42 9.11
CA ILE A 53 4.28 12.71 7.82
C ILE A 53 5.45 11.74 7.68
N MET A 54 6.66 12.14 8.05
CA MET A 54 7.84 11.27 8.00
C MET A 54 7.69 10.07 8.94
N ALA A 55 7.22 10.28 10.16
CA ALA A 55 6.99 9.21 11.12
C ALA A 55 5.87 8.26 10.66
N ALA A 56 4.81 8.78 10.05
CA ALA A 56 3.73 7.97 9.48
C ALA A 56 4.24 7.11 8.31
N ASN A 57 5.04 7.68 7.42
CA ASN A 57 5.65 6.94 6.31
C ASN A 57 6.58 5.83 6.80
N GLU A 58 7.41 6.10 7.82
CA GLU A 58 8.32 5.11 8.37
C GLU A 58 7.57 3.94 9.01
N ARG A 59 6.50 4.19 9.79
CA ARG A 59 5.64 3.15 10.35
C ARG A 59 5.00 2.31 9.25
N PHE A 60 4.50 2.96 8.21
CA PHE A 60 3.88 2.29 7.06
C PHE A 60 4.88 1.41 6.30
N PHE A 61 6.08 1.92 5.98
CA PHE A 61 7.08 1.15 5.23
C PHE A 61 7.61 -0.05 6.01
N ARG A 62 7.82 0.09 7.33
CA ARG A 62 8.18 -1.03 8.21
C ARG A 62 7.08 -2.09 8.23
N TRP A 63 5.84 -1.64 8.36
CA TRP A 63 4.70 -2.54 8.33
C TRP A 63 4.61 -3.29 6.99
N VAL A 64 4.76 -2.61 5.85
CA VAL A 64 4.78 -3.26 4.52
C VAL A 64 5.92 -4.27 4.42
N TRP A 65 7.11 -3.90 4.88
CA TRP A 65 8.27 -4.80 4.90
C TRP A 65 8.01 -6.07 5.72
N GLU A 66 7.43 -5.95 6.89
CA GLU A 66 7.11 -7.09 7.76
C GLU A 66 6.08 -8.06 7.17
N HIS A 67 5.23 -7.57 6.25
CA HIS A 67 4.11 -8.34 5.69
C HIS A 67 4.34 -8.78 4.23
N LYS A 68 5.40 -8.35 3.58
CA LYS A 68 5.78 -8.79 2.23
C LYS A 68 7.03 -9.67 2.24
N PRO A 69 7.21 -10.55 1.23
CA PRO A 69 8.47 -11.27 1.06
C PRO A 69 9.66 -10.30 0.92
N HIS A 70 10.76 -10.57 1.62
CA HIS A 70 11.97 -9.75 1.60
C HIS A 70 12.79 -10.02 0.34
N ARG A 71 12.24 -9.71 -0.80
CA ARG A 71 12.88 -9.85 -2.12
C ARG A 71 12.33 -8.82 -3.10
N CYS A 72 13.14 -8.45 -4.07
CA CYS A 72 12.70 -7.60 -5.16
C CYS A 72 11.59 -8.30 -5.97
N GLU A 73 10.44 -7.65 -6.13
CA GLU A 73 9.32 -8.21 -6.89
C GLU A 73 9.61 -8.30 -8.39
N GLU A 74 10.59 -7.53 -8.90
CA GLU A 74 11.02 -7.59 -10.29
C GLU A 74 12.01 -8.71 -10.56
N CYS A 75 13.20 -8.68 -9.94
CA CYS A 75 14.28 -9.63 -10.23
C CYS A 75 14.39 -10.79 -9.24
N LEU A 76 13.54 -10.83 -8.21
CA LEU A 76 13.50 -11.85 -7.15
C LEU A 76 14.75 -11.93 -6.27
N LYS A 77 15.70 -11.00 -6.41
CA LYS A 77 16.89 -10.92 -5.57
C LYS A 77 16.50 -10.77 -4.10
N PRO A 78 17.04 -11.57 -3.18
CA PRO A 78 16.80 -11.42 -1.75
C PRO A 78 17.29 -10.08 -1.23
N LEU A 79 16.51 -9.46 -0.35
CA LEU A 79 16.83 -8.22 0.35
C LEU A 79 16.92 -8.57 1.85
N ARG A 80 18.13 -8.44 2.44
CA ARG A 80 18.38 -8.98 3.79
C ARG A 80 17.91 -8.08 4.92
N ASN A 81 18.08 -6.76 4.75
CA ASN A 81 17.78 -5.79 5.78
C ASN A 81 16.75 -4.81 5.31
N TYR A 82 15.93 -4.32 6.23
CA TYR A 82 14.97 -3.26 5.93
C TYR A 82 15.67 -1.99 5.42
N SER A 83 15.10 -1.42 4.39
CA SER A 83 15.39 -0.05 3.96
C SER A 83 14.12 0.55 3.37
N ALA A 84 13.79 1.79 3.75
CA ALA A 84 12.66 2.53 3.18
C ALA A 84 12.78 2.70 1.65
N VAL A 85 14.01 2.67 1.12
CA VAL A 85 14.31 2.75 -0.32
C VAL A 85 13.73 1.55 -1.09
N TYR A 86 13.52 0.40 -0.44
CA TYR A 86 12.92 -0.76 -1.09
C TYR A 86 11.41 -0.65 -1.24
N CYS A 87 10.75 0.25 -0.52
CA CYS A 87 9.32 0.49 -0.62
C CYS A 87 9.02 1.48 -1.76
N SER A 88 8.78 0.95 -2.95
CA SER A 88 8.52 1.73 -4.16
C SER A 88 7.02 1.95 -4.35
N HIS A 89 6.59 3.20 -4.41
CA HIS A 89 5.21 3.53 -4.74
C HIS A 89 4.91 3.29 -6.22
N ILE A 90 3.80 2.61 -6.50
CA ILE A 90 3.29 2.43 -7.87
C ILE A 90 2.77 3.77 -8.41
N LEU A 91 1.92 4.44 -7.61
CA LEU A 91 1.47 5.81 -7.82
C LEU A 91 2.17 6.72 -6.82
N THR A 92 2.80 7.77 -7.29
CA THR A 92 3.63 8.65 -6.46
C THR A 92 2.80 9.35 -5.36
N ARG A 93 3.38 9.51 -4.18
CA ARG A 93 2.75 10.21 -3.05
C ARG A 93 2.38 11.66 -3.36
N GLY A 94 3.16 12.32 -4.20
CA GLY A 94 2.91 13.71 -4.58
C GLY A 94 1.68 13.88 -5.45
N ALA A 95 1.43 12.94 -6.36
CA ALA A 95 0.28 12.98 -7.25
C ALA A 95 -0.98 12.33 -6.65
N PHE A 96 -0.81 11.34 -5.75
CA PHE A 96 -1.89 10.56 -5.14
C PHE A 96 -1.68 10.42 -3.63
N PRO A 97 -1.73 11.53 -2.87
CA PRO A 97 -1.45 11.51 -1.43
C PRO A 97 -2.45 10.66 -0.64
N GLU A 98 -3.69 10.54 -1.09
CA GLU A 98 -4.73 9.72 -0.50
C GLU A 98 -4.41 8.22 -0.54
N MET A 99 -3.61 7.77 -1.52
CA MET A 99 -3.18 6.39 -1.71
C MET A 99 -1.78 6.11 -1.14
N ALA A 100 -1.16 7.10 -0.48
CA ALA A 100 0.23 6.99 -0.04
C ALA A 100 0.47 5.86 0.96
N HIS A 101 -0.52 5.55 1.80
CA HIS A 101 -0.46 4.47 2.80
C HIS A 101 -1.33 3.26 2.44
N ASP A 102 -1.74 3.12 1.18
CA ASP A 102 -2.35 1.88 0.70
C ASP A 102 -1.24 0.87 0.37
N ALA A 103 -1.23 -0.27 1.06
CA ALA A 103 -0.21 -1.30 0.87
C ALA A 103 -0.20 -1.90 -0.55
N ARG A 104 -1.32 -1.81 -1.27
CA ARG A 104 -1.42 -2.21 -2.67
C ARG A 104 -0.63 -1.29 -3.60
N ASN A 105 -0.39 -0.05 -3.14
CA ASN A 105 0.37 0.96 -3.85
C ASN A 105 1.89 0.81 -3.67
N ILE A 106 2.37 -0.27 -3.04
CA ILE A 106 3.80 -0.49 -2.78
C ILE A 106 4.27 -1.79 -3.43
N ASN A 107 5.33 -1.71 -4.20
CA ASN A 107 6.18 -2.86 -4.53
C ASN A 107 7.44 -2.87 -3.66
N ILE A 108 7.92 -4.04 -3.27
CA ILE A 108 9.27 -4.20 -2.71
C ILE A 108 10.24 -4.38 -3.88
N LEU A 109 11.11 -3.40 -4.08
CA LEU A 109 12.07 -3.37 -5.19
C LEU A 109 13.48 -3.10 -4.68
N CYS A 110 14.49 -3.74 -5.30
CA CYS A 110 15.88 -3.32 -5.10
C CYS A 110 16.08 -1.91 -5.67
N PHE A 111 17.16 -1.26 -5.27
CA PHE A 111 17.44 0.12 -5.67
C PHE A 111 17.39 0.34 -7.19
N GLU A 112 17.96 -0.58 -7.96
CA GLU A 112 17.99 -0.50 -9.43
C GLU A 112 16.58 -0.53 -10.03
N HIS A 113 15.71 -1.43 -9.56
CA HIS A 113 14.36 -1.56 -10.09
C HIS A 113 13.41 -0.49 -9.55
N HIS A 114 13.64 0.02 -8.33
CA HIS A 114 12.93 1.22 -7.85
C HIS A 114 13.25 2.42 -8.76
N SER A 115 14.53 2.66 -9.05
CA SER A 115 14.94 3.74 -9.96
C SER A 115 14.38 3.55 -11.38
N CYS A 116 14.34 2.31 -11.87
CA CYS A 116 13.74 2.00 -13.17
C CYS A 116 12.24 2.28 -13.21
N TRP A 117 11.51 1.94 -12.13
CA TRP A 117 10.08 2.24 -12.04
C TRP A 117 9.79 3.74 -12.03
N GLU A 118 10.59 4.52 -11.32
CA GLU A 118 10.40 5.97 -11.23
C GLU A 118 10.85 6.73 -12.47
N ASN A 119 12.02 6.38 -13.04
CA ASN A 119 12.71 7.20 -14.02
C ASN A 119 13.05 6.46 -15.33
N GLY A 120 12.86 5.14 -15.39
CA GLY A 120 13.24 4.32 -16.53
C GLY A 120 12.05 3.89 -17.39
N ASP A 121 12.33 2.95 -18.30
CA ASP A 121 11.30 2.30 -19.13
C ASP A 121 10.61 1.17 -18.37
N LYS A 122 9.65 1.54 -17.54
CA LYS A 122 8.89 0.59 -16.72
C LYS A 122 8.05 -0.39 -17.52
N THR A 123 7.77 -0.09 -18.80
CA THR A 123 6.96 -0.99 -19.66
C THR A 123 7.62 -2.36 -19.90
N LYS A 124 8.94 -2.42 -19.75
CA LYS A 124 9.74 -3.66 -19.87
C LYS A 124 9.82 -4.45 -18.56
N MET A 125 9.35 -3.88 -17.46
CA MET A 125 9.40 -4.57 -16.17
C MET A 125 8.34 -5.66 -16.07
N ARG A 126 8.71 -6.78 -15.45
CA ARG A 126 7.81 -7.93 -15.23
C ARG A 126 6.58 -7.54 -14.42
N ILE A 127 6.74 -6.62 -13.45
CA ILE A 127 5.65 -6.15 -12.59
C ILE A 127 4.71 -5.15 -13.30
N TYR A 128 5.05 -4.66 -14.49
CA TYR A 128 4.32 -3.57 -15.15
C TYR A 128 2.84 -3.85 -15.33
N SER A 129 2.48 -4.97 -15.93
CA SER A 129 1.08 -5.30 -16.22
C SER A 129 0.24 -5.49 -14.93
N GLY A 130 0.85 -6.07 -13.89
CA GLY A 130 0.22 -6.20 -12.58
C GLY A 130 -0.01 -4.84 -11.91
N ASN A 131 0.98 -3.97 -11.98
CA ASN A 131 0.88 -2.61 -11.46
C ASN A 131 -0.19 -1.78 -12.20
N MET A 132 -0.30 -1.91 -13.53
CA MET A 132 -1.32 -1.19 -14.29
C MET A 132 -2.74 -1.60 -13.90
N ARG A 133 -2.98 -2.90 -13.68
CA ARG A 133 -4.28 -3.37 -13.15
C ARG A 133 -4.55 -2.86 -11.75
N MET A 134 -3.53 -2.81 -10.88
CA MET A 134 -3.66 -2.29 -9.53
C MET A 134 -3.94 -0.78 -9.52
N ILE A 135 -3.30 -0.02 -10.40
CA ILE A 135 -3.57 1.42 -10.59
C ILE A 135 -5.04 1.65 -10.95
N GLU A 136 -5.54 0.91 -11.92
CA GLU A 136 -6.94 1.03 -12.35
C GLU A 136 -7.91 0.72 -11.22
N LEU A 137 -7.67 -0.38 -10.51
CA LEU A 137 -8.48 -0.78 -9.35
C LEU A 137 -8.50 0.31 -8.27
N MET A 138 -7.32 0.76 -7.83
CA MET A 138 -7.22 1.79 -6.79
C MET A 138 -7.88 3.10 -7.21
N LYS A 139 -7.64 3.59 -8.43
CA LYS A 139 -8.25 4.83 -8.92
C LYS A 139 -9.78 4.74 -8.93
N ASN A 140 -10.33 3.61 -9.35
CA ASN A 140 -11.77 3.40 -9.37
C ASN A 140 -12.37 3.36 -7.95
N GLU A 141 -11.70 2.70 -7.00
CA GLU A 141 -12.16 2.63 -5.62
C GLU A 141 -12.09 3.99 -4.92
N TYR A 142 -10.96 4.70 -5.05
CA TYR A 142 -10.77 6.02 -4.42
C TYR A 142 -11.66 7.11 -5.03
N ALA A 143 -11.95 7.06 -6.32
CA ALA A 143 -12.91 7.97 -6.95
C ALA A 143 -14.33 7.85 -6.38
N ASN A 144 -14.68 6.69 -5.82
CA ASN A 144 -15.96 6.48 -5.15
C ASN A 144 -16.02 7.07 -3.74
N LEU A 145 -14.87 7.38 -3.10
CA LEU A 145 -14.86 8.07 -1.80
C LEU A 145 -15.32 9.53 -1.91
N GLU A 146 -15.02 10.18 -3.03
CA GLU A 146 -15.32 11.61 -3.23
C GLU A 146 -16.80 11.87 -3.60
N ARG A 147 -17.56 10.81 -3.94
CA ARG A 147 -18.95 10.93 -4.40
C ARG A 147 -19.99 10.92 -3.28
N TYR A 148 -19.56 10.83 -2.04
CA TYR A 148 -20.41 10.76 -0.83
C TYR A 148 -19.89 11.71 0.26
#